data_081e6385e3a72fb192d823c575d93433
#
_entry.id   081e6385e3a72fb192d823c575d93433
#
_cell.length_a   1.000
_cell.length_b   1.000
_cell.length_c   1.000
_cell.angle_alpha   90.00
_cell.angle_beta   90.00
_cell.angle_gamma   90.00
#
_symmetry.space_group_name_H-M   'P 1'
#
loop_
_entity.id
_entity.type
_entity.pdbx_description
1 polymer ?
#
loop_
_entity_poly.entity_id
_entity_poly.type
_entity_poly.pdbx_seq_one_letter_code
_entity_poly.pdbx_strand_id
1 'polypeptide(L)'
;IKQNKLAFFSLIMIILIILCAVFANVICRYNPYTQSLKDRLLAPSFAHPLGTDELGRDTLTRIIFGARISLTIGLIPTLISMFIGTILGLVAGYFGGKIDFIIMRFADIMLAFPSLLLAMVVMYTMGGGLINIFIALSLVNWASTSRVVRSETLSLSKKEYVEAAKSMGVNNATIIFRHVLPNCIPTLVVLFTLSIPSAILSESSLSFLGVGAQPPTASWGLMVVSAKKYLFTQPVLVLAPAIAIMIVVLAFNFLGDGLRDILDPYLKER
;
A
#
# COMPACT_ATOMS: atom_id res chain seq x y z
N ILE A 1 16.11 -13.91 4.30
CA ILE A 1 14.98 -14.30 3.41
C ILE A 1 15.09 -15.76 3.01
N LYS A 2 16.26 -16.30 2.63
CA LYS A 2 16.42 -17.73 2.24
C LYS A 2 16.07 -18.72 3.37
N GLN A 3 16.15 -18.33 4.63
CA GLN A 3 15.79 -19.19 5.77
C GLN A 3 14.27 -19.25 6.02
N ASN A 4 13.51 -18.21 5.67
CA ASN A 4 12.05 -18.19 5.73
C ASN A 4 11.49 -18.49 4.32
N LYS A 5 11.09 -19.75 4.08
CA LYS A 5 10.60 -20.21 2.77
C LYS A 5 9.35 -19.45 2.30
N LEU A 6 8.47 -19.07 3.21
CA LEU A 6 7.26 -18.31 2.89
C LEU A 6 7.62 -16.91 2.38
N ALA A 7 8.51 -16.18 3.07
CA ALA A 7 8.97 -14.88 2.64
C ALA A 7 9.70 -14.92 1.28
N PHE A 8 10.49 -15.97 1.04
CA PHE A 8 11.17 -16.17 -0.25
C PHE A 8 10.18 -16.41 -1.39
N PHE A 9 9.19 -17.29 -1.18
CA PHE A 9 8.13 -17.53 -2.17
C PHE A 9 7.31 -16.27 -2.44
N SER A 10 6.96 -15.53 -1.39
CA SER A 10 6.20 -14.27 -1.49
C SER A 10 6.96 -13.20 -2.28
N LEU A 11 8.27 -13.09 -2.08
CA LEU A 11 9.12 -12.18 -2.87
C LEU A 11 9.08 -12.54 -4.37
N ILE A 12 9.17 -13.82 -4.70
CA ILE A 12 9.08 -14.30 -6.10
C ILE A 12 7.70 -13.94 -6.68
N MET A 13 6.63 -14.19 -5.92
CA MET A 13 5.26 -13.86 -6.35
C MET A 13 5.10 -12.37 -6.62
N ILE A 14 5.59 -11.49 -5.74
CA ILE A 14 5.55 -10.04 -5.92
C ILE A 14 6.32 -9.64 -7.18
N ILE A 15 7.53 -10.17 -7.37
CA ILE A 15 8.34 -9.90 -8.57
C ILE A 15 7.60 -10.33 -9.83
N LEU A 16 6.99 -11.51 -9.84
CA LEU A 16 6.20 -12.00 -10.98
C LEU A 16 5.02 -11.07 -11.29
N ILE A 17 4.29 -10.63 -10.27
CA ILE A 17 3.15 -9.72 -10.47
C ILE A 17 3.64 -8.37 -11.00
N ILE A 18 4.75 -7.83 -10.49
CA ILE A 18 5.35 -6.59 -10.99
C ILE A 18 5.79 -6.76 -12.45
N LEU A 19 6.44 -7.88 -12.79
CA LEU A 19 6.84 -8.17 -14.17
C LEU A 19 5.62 -8.28 -15.10
N CYS A 20 4.56 -8.98 -14.68
CA CYS A 20 3.30 -9.03 -15.43
C CYS A 20 2.71 -7.63 -15.63
N ALA A 21 2.74 -6.78 -14.61
CA ALA A 21 2.25 -5.40 -14.69
C ALA A 21 3.11 -4.55 -15.65
N VAL A 22 4.44 -4.62 -15.57
CA VAL A 22 5.37 -3.87 -16.43
C VAL A 22 5.26 -4.31 -17.88
N PHE A 23 5.24 -5.61 -18.12
CA PHE A 23 5.17 -6.19 -19.46
C PHE A 23 3.74 -6.42 -19.96
N ALA A 24 2.72 -5.85 -19.32
CA ALA A 24 1.32 -6.03 -19.69
C ALA A 24 1.05 -5.71 -21.18
N ASN A 25 1.70 -4.71 -21.75
CA ASN A 25 1.53 -4.35 -23.18
C ASN A 25 2.06 -5.43 -24.15
N VAL A 26 2.98 -6.29 -23.68
CA VAL A 26 3.57 -7.37 -24.49
C VAL A 26 2.82 -8.69 -24.25
N ILE A 27 2.40 -8.91 -23.00
CA ILE A 27 1.73 -10.16 -22.58
C ILE A 27 0.28 -10.19 -23.07
N CYS A 28 -0.42 -9.04 -23.01
CA CYS A 28 -1.82 -8.97 -23.31
C CYS A 28 -2.07 -8.82 -24.81
N ARG A 29 -2.98 -9.66 -25.33
CA ARG A 29 -3.39 -9.64 -26.72
C ARG A 29 -4.37 -8.49 -27.03
N TYR A 30 -5.17 -8.10 -26.03
CA TYR A 30 -6.24 -7.12 -26.19
C TYR A 30 -5.89 -5.80 -25.50
N ASN A 31 -6.54 -4.71 -25.94
CA ASN A 31 -6.48 -3.44 -25.21
C ASN A 31 -7.49 -3.47 -24.05
N PRO A 32 -7.12 -3.10 -22.82
CA PRO A 32 -7.99 -3.16 -21.63
C PRO A 32 -9.19 -2.20 -21.67
N TYR A 33 -9.20 -1.25 -22.62
CA TYR A 33 -10.23 -0.21 -22.73
C TYR A 33 -11.15 -0.39 -23.94
N THR A 34 -10.77 -1.21 -24.92
CA THR A 34 -11.61 -1.44 -26.12
C THR A 34 -12.87 -2.20 -25.74
N GLN A 35 -14.01 -1.59 -26.05
CA GLN A 35 -15.32 -2.15 -25.77
C GLN A 35 -15.89 -2.85 -27.02
N SER A 36 -16.55 -3.99 -26.81
CA SER A 36 -17.27 -4.72 -27.86
C SER A 36 -18.59 -5.25 -27.30
N LEU A 37 -19.68 -4.56 -27.58
CA LEU A 37 -21.00 -4.97 -27.09
C LEU A 37 -21.45 -6.33 -27.64
N LYS A 38 -20.88 -6.77 -28.77
CA LYS A 38 -21.13 -8.11 -29.34
C LYS A 38 -20.53 -9.23 -28.46
N ASP A 39 -19.41 -8.93 -27.79
CA ASP A 39 -18.67 -9.88 -26.97
C ASP A 39 -18.97 -9.71 -25.47
N ARG A 40 -20.12 -9.11 -25.15
CA ARG A 40 -20.53 -8.82 -23.79
C ARG A 40 -20.81 -10.11 -23.00
N LEU A 41 -20.22 -10.23 -21.80
CA LEU A 41 -20.44 -11.33 -20.85
C LEU A 41 -20.20 -12.73 -21.45
N LEU A 42 -19.22 -12.85 -22.35
CA LEU A 42 -18.82 -14.16 -22.86
C LEU A 42 -18.21 -15.01 -21.74
N ALA A 43 -18.56 -16.29 -21.75
CA ALA A 43 -17.95 -17.27 -20.87
C ALA A 43 -16.44 -17.45 -21.19
N PRO A 44 -15.65 -17.98 -20.24
CA PRO A 44 -14.26 -18.34 -20.48
C PRO A 44 -14.08 -19.20 -21.73
N SER A 45 -13.11 -18.83 -22.58
CA SER A 45 -12.79 -19.49 -23.86
C SER A 45 -11.30 -19.32 -24.19
N PHE A 46 -10.80 -19.99 -25.23
CA PHE A 46 -9.41 -19.81 -25.68
C PHE A 46 -9.11 -18.38 -26.14
N ALA A 47 -10.10 -17.66 -26.68
CA ALA A 47 -9.95 -16.26 -27.04
C ALA A 47 -9.96 -15.35 -25.80
N HIS A 48 -10.82 -15.65 -24.84
CA HIS A 48 -10.98 -14.89 -23.60
C HIS A 48 -10.90 -15.84 -22.39
N PRO A 49 -9.67 -16.13 -21.86
CA PRO A 49 -9.47 -17.17 -20.83
C PRO A 49 -10.26 -16.98 -19.55
N LEU A 50 -10.56 -15.72 -19.17
CA LEU A 50 -11.41 -15.38 -18.03
C LEU A 50 -12.75 -14.75 -18.46
N GLY A 51 -13.14 -14.92 -19.73
CA GLY A 51 -14.35 -14.31 -20.29
C GLY A 51 -14.22 -12.81 -20.51
N THR A 52 -15.34 -12.16 -20.77
CA THR A 52 -15.43 -10.72 -21.01
C THR A 52 -16.39 -10.06 -20.02
N ASP A 53 -16.16 -8.79 -19.74
CA ASP A 53 -16.98 -8.01 -18.81
C ASP A 53 -18.29 -7.48 -19.45
N GLU A 54 -19.03 -6.66 -18.71
CA GLU A 54 -20.31 -6.07 -19.14
C GLU A 54 -20.21 -5.14 -20.35
N LEU A 55 -18.99 -4.70 -20.71
CA LEU A 55 -18.73 -3.88 -21.89
C LEU A 55 -18.00 -4.68 -23.00
N GLY A 56 -17.88 -6.00 -22.84
CA GLY A 56 -17.20 -6.88 -23.78
C GLY A 56 -15.67 -6.75 -23.76
N ARG A 57 -15.07 -6.23 -22.68
CA ARG A 57 -13.61 -6.10 -22.53
C ARG A 57 -13.06 -7.40 -21.95
N ASP A 58 -11.89 -7.82 -22.41
CA ASP A 58 -11.22 -9.03 -21.93
C ASP A 58 -10.82 -8.93 -20.46
N THR A 59 -11.36 -9.84 -19.63
CA THR A 59 -11.17 -9.83 -18.17
C THR A 59 -9.71 -10.10 -17.79
N LEU A 60 -9.03 -11.04 -18.43
CA LEU A 60 -7.63 -11.37 -18.14
C LEU A 60 -6.72 -10.16 -18.42
N THR A 61 -6.86 -9.55 -19.56
CA THR A 61 -6.16 -8.31 -19.93
C THR A 61 -6.38 -7.23 -18.86
N ARG A 62 -7.61 -7.02 -18.43
CA ARG A 62 -7.93 -6.03 -17.42
C ARG A 62 -7.33 -6.34 -16.04
N ILE A 63 -7.22 -7.62 -15.67
CA ILE A 63 -6.55 -8.02 -14.43
C ILE A 63 -5.04 -7.72 -14.50
N ILE A 64 -4.39 -8.04 -15.61
CA ILE A 64 -2.95 -7.78 -15.78
C ILE A 64 -2.66 -6.28 -15.81
N PHE A 65 -3.43 -5.49 -16.56
CA PHE A 65 -3.32 -4.03 -16.53
C PHE A 65 -3.74 -3.44 -15.19
N GLY A 66 -4.73 -4.05 -14.53
CA GLY A 66 -5.19 -3.69 -13.20
C GLY A 66 -4.11 -3.81 -12.13
N ALA A 67 -3.17 -4.75 -12.29
CA ALA A 67 -2.01 -4.87 -11.43
C ALA A 67 -1.20 -3.57 -11.37
N ARG A 68 -1.00 -2.87 -12.51
CA ARG A 68 -0.31 -1.56 -12.53
C ARG A 68 -0.98 -0.56 -11.63
N ILE A 69 -2.30 -0.42 -11.79
CA ILE A 69 -3.09 0.57 -11.06
C ILE A 69 -3.14 0.22 -9.57
N SER A 70 -3.48 -1.03 -9.24
CA SER A 70 -3.63 -1.47 -7.85
C SER A 70 -2.29 -1.46 -7.09
N LEU A 71 -1.18 -1.86 -7.72
CA LEU A 71 0.16 -1.74 -7.13
C LEU A 71 0.58 -0.27 -6.96
N THR A 72 0.29 0.60 -7.94
CA THR A 72 0.58 2.04 -7.84
C THR A 72 -0.18 2.67 -6.68
N ILE A 73 -1.45 2.29 -6.48
CA ILE A 73 -2.27 2.73 -5.33
C ILE A 73 -1.72 2.18 -4.01
N GLY A 74 -1.20 0.96 -4.00
CA GLY A 74 -0.52 0.40 -2.84
C GLY A 74 0.78 1.13 -2.49
N LEU A 75 1.59 1.45 -3.51
CA LEU A 75 2.95 1.97 -3.34
C LEU A 75 2.99 3.48 -3.09
N ILE A 76 2.38 4.30 -3.95
CA ILE A 76 2.55 5.77 -3.92
C ILE A 76 2.00 6.39 -2.63
N PRO A 77 0.75 6.15 -2.19
CA PRO A 77 0.27 6.69 -0.93
C PRO A 77 1.07 6.22 0.28
N THR A 78 1.50 4.95 0.26
CA THR A 78 2.33 4.38 1.32
C THR A 78 3.69 5.05 1.40
N LEU A 79 4.35 5.33 0.28
CA LEU A 79 5.61 6.08 0.25
C LEU A 79 5.44 7.50 0.78
N ILE A 80 4.40 8.21 0.33
CA ILE A 80 4.14 9.60 0.76
C ILE A 80 3.83 9.64 2.25
N SER A 81 2.92 8.79 2.73
CA SER A 81 2.54 8.74 4.16
C SER A 81 3.72 8.34 5.04
N MET A 82 4.54 7.39 4.58
CA MET A 82 5.75 6.99 5.28
C MET A 82 6.78 8.11 5.34
N PHE A 83 7.02 8.82 4.25
CA PHE A 83 7.93 9.96 4.20
C PHE A 83 7.50 11.06 5.18
N ILE A 84 6.23 11.47 5.13
CA ILE A 84 5.67 12.48 6.04
C ILE A 84 5.73 11.98 7.49
N GLY A 85 5.26 10.77 7.75
CA GLY A 85 5.23 10.17 9.08
C GLY A 85 6.62 10.01 9.68
N THR A 86 7.61 9.63 8.86
CA THR A 86 9.01 9.52 9.31
C THR A 86 9.57 10.86 9.72
N ILE A 87 9.43 11.90 8.90
CA ILE A 87 9.93 13.24 9.23
C ILE A 87 9.28 13.75 10.52
N LEU A 88 7.96 13.69 10.61
CA LEU A 88 7.21 14.16 11.78
C LEU A 88 7.52 13.35 13.03
N GLY A 89 7.66 12.02 12.90
CA GLY A 89 8.03 11.13 13.99
C GLY A 89 9.46 11.38 14.51
N LEU A 90 10.43 11.56 13.61
CA LEU A 90 11.82 11.92 13.98
C LEU A 90 11.86 13.25 14.70
N VAL A 91 11.19 14.27 14.16
CA VAL A 91 11.16 15.62 14.76
C VAL A 91 10.49 15.59 16.13
N ALA A 92 9.34 14.95 16.25
CA ALA A 92 8.63 14.83 17.52
C ALA A 92 9.45 14.05 18.56
N GLY A 93 10.00 12.88 18.18
CA GLY A 93 10.76 12.03 19.09
C GLY A 93 12.12 12.61 19.51
N TYR A 94 12.77 13.36 18.63
CA TYR A 94 14.10 13.92 18.93
C TYR A 94 14.04 15.22 19.74
N PHE A 95 13.18 16.17 19.35
CA PHE A 95 13.09 17.48 20.03
C PHE A 95 12.19 17.45 21.27
N GLY A 96 11.19 16.58 21.30
CA GLY A 96 10.30 16.46 22.46
C GLY A 96 9.49 17.72 22.76
N GLY A 97 9.01 17.83 24.01
CA GLY A 97 8.39 19.03 24.55
C GLY A 97 7.17 19.51 23.74
N LYS A 98 7.13 20.83 23.45
CA LYS A 98 6.00 21.45 22.72
C LYS A 98 5.87 20.97 21.26
N ILE A 99 7.00 20.67 20.60
CA ILE A 99 7.01 20.17 19.21
C ILE A 99 6.35 18.79 19.16
N ASP A 100 6.76 17.91 20.05
CA ASP A 100 6.18 16.58 20.20
C ASP A 100 4.69 16.68 20.51
N PHE A 101 4.32 17.50 21.48
CA PHE A 101 2.93 17.70 21.86
C PHE A 101 2.05 18.13 20.68
N ILE A 102 2.50 19.11 19.88
CA ILE A 102 1.73 19.61 18.74
C ILE A 102 1.58 18.53 17.66
N ILE A 103 2.70 17.92 17.24
CA ILE A 103 2.69 16.88 16.18
C ILE A 103 1.79 15.70 16.60
N MET A 104 1.96 15.22 17.83
CA MET A 104 1.15 14.10 18.32
C MET A 104 -0.32 14.47 18.52
N ARG A 105 -0.65 15.70 18.87
CA ARG A 105 -2.04 16.15 18.93
C ARG A 105 -2.72 16.10 17.56
N PHE A 106 -2.01 16.52 16.48
CA PHE A 106 -2.54 16.35 15.13
C PHE A 106 -2.67 14.88 14.73
N ALA A 107 -1.69 14.04 15.07
CA ALA A 107 -1.77 12.61 14.83
C ALA A 107 -2.95 11.97 15.60
N ASP A 108 -3.20 12.41 16.86
CA ASP A 108 -4.31 11.93 17.68
C ASP A 108 -5.66 12.27 17.04
N ILE A 109 -5.81 13.49 16.51
CA ILE A 109 -7.02 13.91 15.79
C ILE A 109 -7.24 13.01 14.57
N MET A 110 -6.20 12.76 13.75
CA MET A 110 -6.32 11.90 12.58
C MET A 110 -6.72 10.47 12.94
N LEU A 111 -6.16 9.92 14.03
CA LEU A 111 -6.43 8.55 14.49
C LEU A 111 -7.71 8.41 15.31
N ALA A 112 -8.33 9.52 15.74
CA ALA A 112 -9.63 9.49 16.41
C ALA A 112 -10.78 9.13 15.44
N PHE A 113 -10.61 9.39 14.15
CA PHE A 113 -11.59 9.05 13.13
C PHE A 113 -11.27 7.69 12.49
N PRO A 114 -12.28 6.88 12.17
CA PRO A 114 -12.07 5.69 11.34
C PRO A 114 -11.43 6.08 9.99
N SER A 115 -10.28 5.48 9.69
CA SER A 115 -9.45 5.84 8.53
C SER A 115 -10.21 5.83 7.21
N LEU A 116 -11.09 4.82 7.01
CA LEU A 116 -11.91 4.71 5.80
C LEU A 116 -12.91 5.87 5.67
N LEU A 117 -13.55 6.27 6.78
CA LEU A 117 -14.49 7.40 6.77
C LEU A 117 -13.77 8.71 6.46
N LEU A 118 -12.59 8.93 7.05
CA LEU A 118 -11.80 10.13 6.78
C LEU A 118 -11.36 10.18 5.31
N ALA A 119 -10.86 9.07 4.77
CA ALA A 119 -10.52 8.96 3.36
C ALA A 119 -11.73 9.22 2.44
N MET A 120 -12.92 8.71 2.83
CA MET A 120 -14.15 8.92 2.08
C MET A 120 -14.58 10.40 2.05
N VAL A 121 -14.45 11.11 3.18
CA VAL A 121 -14.74 12.57 3.23
C VAL A 121 -13.79 13.33 2.31
N VAL A 122 -12.49 13.02 2.34
CA VAL A 122 -11.51 13.64 1.44
C VAL A 122 -11.86 13.36 -0.03
N MET A 123 -12.16 12.10 -0.38
CA MET A 123 -12.57 11.73 -1.73
C MET A 123 -13.87 12.39 -2.18
N TYR A 124 -14.84 12.52 -1.27
CA TYR A 124 -16.11 13.18 -1.59
C TYR A 124 -15.91 14.67 -1.89
N THR A 125 -15.02 15.33 -1.17
CA THR A 125 -14.75 16.79 -1.37
C THR A 125 -13.87 17.06 -2.59
N MET A 126 -12.92 16.17 -2.89
CA MET A 126 -11.98 16.33 -4.01
C MET A 126 -12.48 15.71 -5.32
N GLY A 127 -13.49 14.84 -5.26
CA GLY A 127 -13.97 14.05 -6.39
C GLY A 127 -13.21 12.76 -6.60
N GLY A 128 -13.77 11.87 -7.45
CA GLY A 128 -13.14 10.60 -7.83
C GLY A 128 -11.89 10.79 -8.68
N GLY A 129 -10.98 9.81 -8.63
CA GLY A 129 -9.77 9.79 -9.45
C GLY A 129 -8.54 9.30 -8.71
N LEU A 130 -7.54 8.82 -9.46
CA LEU A 130 -6.34 8.20 -8.89
C LEU A 130 -5.52 9.16 -8.02
N ILE A 131 -5.34 10.40 -8.47
CA ILE A 131 -4.56 11.41 -7.72
C ILE A 131 -5.22 11.69 -6.38
N ASN A 132 -6.54 11.83 -6.36
CA ASN A 132 -7.30 12.11 -5.14
C ASN A 132 -7.25 10.92 -4.17
N ILE A 133 -7.23 9.68 -4.68
CA ILE A 133 -6.97 8.47 -3.87
C ILE A 133 -5.58 8.56 -3.22
N PHE A 134 -4.55 8.94 -3.98
CA PHE A 134 -3.20 9.08 -3.44
C PHE A 134 -3.15 10.11 -2.31
N ILE A 135 -3.78 11.26 -2.50
CA ILE A 135 -3.86 12.31 -1.48
C ILE A 135 -4.63 11.80 -0.25
N ALA A 136 -5.82 11.24 -0.45
CA ALA A 136 -6.67 10.77 0.64
C ALA A 136 -5.98 9.71 1.52
N LEU A 137 -5.42 8.66 0.89
CA LEU A 137 -4.73 7.60 1.62
C LEU A 137 -3.44 8.09 2.28
N SER A 138 -2.69 8.99 1.63
CA SER A 138 -1.47 9.56 2.21
C SER A 138 -1.79 10.41 3.43
N LEU A 139 -2.82 11.26 3.34
CA LEU A 139 -3.24 12.15 4.41
C LEU A 139 -3.73 11.40 5.65
N VAL A 140 -4.31 10.22 5.47
CA VAL A 140 -4.84 9.43 6.59
C VAL A 140 -3.76 8.60 7.27
N ASN A 141 -2.82 8.03 6.50
CA ASN A 141 -1.92 6.97 7.03
C ASN A 141 -0.61 7.48 7.67
N TRP A 142 -0.24 8.75 7.49
CA TRP A 142 1.01 9.29 8.05
C TRP A 142 1.06 9.27 9.60
N ALA A 143 -0.11 9.40 10.25
CA ALA A 143 -0.21 9.53 11.70
C ALA A 143 0.24 8.25 12.44
N SER A 144 -0.13 7.07 11.94
CA SER A 144 0.30 5.79 12.49
C SER A 144 1.83 5.59 12.34
N THR A 145 2.38 5.89 11.17
CA THR A 145 3.82 5.84 10.92
C THR A 145 4.57 6.80 11.86
N SER A 146 4.08 8.04 12.01
CA SER A 146 4.73 9.03 12.86
C SER A 146 4.80 8.61 14.33
N ARG A 147 3.78 7.93 14.86
CA ARG A 147 3.79 7.39 16.24
C ARG A 147 4.85 6.30 16.41
N VAL A 148 4.98 5.38 15.46
CA VAL A 148 5.98 4.32 15.56
C VAL A 148 7.38 4.91 15.48
N VAL A 149 7.65 5.77 14.49
CA VAL A 149 8.96 6.41 14.33
C VAL A 149 9.32 7.29 15.54
N ARG A 150 8.34 8.02 16.09
CA ARG A 150 8.54 8.79 17.33
C ARG A 150 8.96 7.89 18.50
N SER A 151 8.27 6.79 18.72
CA SER A 151 8.59 5.86 19.81
C SER A 151 10.01 5.31 19.69
N GLU A 152 10.41 4.93 18.49
CA GLU A 152 11.75 4.43 18.20
C GLU A 152 12.80 5.53 18.35
N THR A 153 12.52 6.74 17.84
CA THR A 153 13.39 7.90 17.98
C THR A 153 13.63 8.28 19.44
N LEU A 154 12.59 8.24 20.29
CA LEU A 154 12.71 8.47 21.72
C LEU A 154 13.64 7.45 22.39
N SER A 155 13.54 6.18 22.01
CA SER A 155 14.42 5.12 22.52
C SER A 155 15.88 5.33 22.07
N LEU A 156 16.08 5.59 20.78
CA LEU A 156 17.40 5.78 20.18
C LEU A 156 18.09 7.04 20.70
N SER A 157 17.35 8.11 20.95
CA SER A 157 17.88 9.39 21.42
C SER A 157 18.50 9.32 22.82
N LYS A 158 18.17 8.26 23.59
CA LYS A 158 18.71 7.99 24.94
C LYS A 158 19.90 7.01 24.94
N LYS A 159 20.35 6.55 23.76
CA LYS A 159 21.51 5.66 23.66
C LYS A 159 22.81 6.43 23.87
N GLU A 160 23.76 5.78 24.53
CA GLU A 160 25.07 6.37 24.89
C GLU A 160 25.81 7.02 23.72
N TYR A 161 25.78 6.38 22.53
CA TYR A 161 26.43 6.94 21.34
C TYR A 161 25.77 8.23 20.83
N VAL A 162 24.47 8.42 21.05
CA VAL A 162 23.75 9.66 20.71
C VAL A 162 24.06 10.74 21.73
N GLU A 163 24.11 10.40 23.01
CA GLU A 163 24.49 11.33 24.08
C GLU A 163 25.94 11.78 23.93
N ALA A 164 26.85 10.88 23.59
CA ALA A 164 28.23 11.21 23.30
C ALA A 164 28.35 12.19 22.11
N ALA A 165 27.61 11.95 21.02
CA ALA A 165 27.58 12.85 19.87
C ALA A 165 27.07 14.26 20.25
N LYS A 166 26.01 14.34 21.08
CA LYS A 166 25.50 15.62 21.61
C LYS A 166 26.57 16.34 22.44
N SER A 167 27.26 15.62 23.33
CA SER A 167 28.30 16.16 24.19
C SER A 167 29.53 16.68 23.41
N MET A 168 29.82 16.08 22.26
CA MET A 168 30.85 16.56 21.32
C MET A 168 30.41 17.75 20.45
N GLY A 169 29.17 18.25 20.64
CA GLY A 169 28.70 19.43 19.90
C GLY A 169 28.24 19.12 18.46
N VAL A 170 28.00 17.85 18.12
CA VAL A 170 27.45 17.48 16.79
C VAL A 170 26.08 18.09 16.62
N ASN A 171 25.79 18.69 15.47
CA ASN A 171 24.50 19.33 15.22
C ASN A 171 23.34 18.33 15.17
N ASN A 172 22.14 18.77 15.56
CA ASN A 172 20.96 17.92 15.66
C ASN A 172 20.58 17.23 14.34
N ALA A 173 20.72 17.93 13.21
CA ALA A 173 20.40 17.34 11.90
C ALA A 173 21.35 16.17 11.60
N THR A 174 22.65 16.32 11.85
CA THR A 174 23.63 15.23 11.68
C THR A 174 23.29 14.04 12.59
N ILE A 175 22.91 14.29 13.84
CA ILE A 175 22.51 13.23 14.77
C ILE A 175 21.28 12.49 14.24
N ILE A 176 20.24 13.22 13.83
CA ILE A 176 19.01 12.62 13.30
C ILE A 176 19.31 11.77 12.06
N PHE A 177 20.00 12.34 11.05
CA PHE A 177 20.17 11.66 9.77
C PHE A 177 21.27 10.59 9.78
N ARG A 178 22.29 10.71 10.63
CA ARG A 178 23.44 9.79 10.63
C ARG A 178 23.39 8.76 11.76
N HIS A 179 22.67 9.04 12.84
CA HIS A 179 22.65 8.16 14.01
C HIS A 179 21.26 7.61 14.33
N VAL A 180 20.17 8.39 14.16
CA VAL A 180 18.83 7.97 14.51
C VAL A 180 18.12 7.31 13.31
N LEU A 181 17.95 8.03 12.21
CA LEU A 181 17.22 7.55 11.04
C LEU A 181 17.73 6.20 10.49
N PRO A 182 19.06 5.95 10.34
CA PRO A 182 19.53 4.66 9.85
C PRO A 182 19.11 3.48 10.74
N ASN A 183 18.98 3.70 12.05
CA ASN A 183 18.51 2.69 12.99
C ASN A 183 16.99 2.49 12.95
N CYS A 184 16.22 3.44 12.43
CA CYS A 184 14.78 3.28 12.18
C CYS A 184 14.50 2.57 10.83
N ILE A 185 15.45 2.46 9.91
CA ILE A 185 15.23 1.86 8.58
C ILE A 185 14.66 0.44 8.65
N PRO A 186 15.16 -0.47 9.51
CA PRO A 186 14.58 -1.81 9.62
C PRO A 186 13.07 -1.80 9.90
N THR A 187 12.65 -1.02 10.89
CA THR A 187 11.24 -0.83 11.24
C THR A 187 10.44 -0.21 10.08
N LEU A 188 11.00 0.80 9.42
CA LEU A 188 10.37 1.45 8.27
C LEU A 188 10.15 0.48 7.10
N VAL A 189 11.10 -0.40 6.80
CA VAL A 189 10.98 -1.40 5.73
C VAL A 189 9.83 -2.38 6.03
N VAL A 190 9.72 -2.83 7.27
CA VAL A 190 8.61 -3.70 7.70
C VAL A 190 7.27 -2.98 7.60
N LEU A 191 7.17 -1.78 8.16
CA LEU A 191 5.95 -0.96 8.09
C LEU A 191 5.53 -0.67 6.64
N PHE A 192 6.48 -0.34 5.77
CA PHE A 192 6.23 -0.12 4.34
C PHE A 192 5.59 -1.33 3.71
N THR A 193 6.19 -2.50 3.89
CA THR A 193 5.73 -3.74 3.28
C THR A 193 4.32 -4.11 3.75
N LEU A 194 4.04 -3.97 5.05
CA LEU A 194 2.72 -4.28 5.63
C LEU A 194 1.65 -3.21 5.34
N SER A 195 2.04 -2.00 4.97
CA SER A 195 1.09 -0.92 4.65
C SER A 195 0.54 -1.01 3.21
N ILE A 196 1.27 -1.64 2.29
CA ILE A 196 0.84 -1.79 0.88
C ILE A 196 -0.49 -2.57 0.76
N PRO A 197 -0.66 -3.75 1.39
CA PRO A 197 -1.94 -4.45 1.43
C PRO A 197 -3.09 -3.60 1.94
N SER A 198 -2.85 -2.87 3.03
CA SER A 198 -3.86 -2.00 3.64
C SER A 198 -4.32 -0.89 2.69
N ALA A 199 -3.40 -0.30 1.92
CA ALA A 199 -3.73 0.72 0.92
C ALA A 199 -4.56 0.15 -0.24
N ILE A 200 -4.23 -1.04 -0.74
CA ILE A 200 -4.98 -1.74 -1.81
C ILE A 200 -6.39 -2.07 -1.33
N LEU A 201 -6.54 -2.59 -0.11
CA LEU A 201 -7.85 -2.91 0.47
C LEU A 201 -8.67 -1.64 0.74
N SER A 202 -8.04 -0.55 1.18
CA SER A 202 -8.70 0.74 1.38
C SER A 202 -9.23 1.31 0.06
N GLU A 203 -8.44 1.25 -1.02
CA GLU A 203 -8.92 1.65 -2.36
C GLU A 203 -10.10 0.79 -2.81
N SER A 204 -10.01 -0.53 -2.65
CA SER A 204 -11.09 -1.44 -3.01
C SER A 204 -12.39 -1.12 -2.24
N SER A 205 -12.27 -0.77 -0.96
CA SER A 205 -13.39 -0.33 -0.12
C SER A 205 -13.96 1.01 -0.58
N LEU A 206 -13.10 2.01 -0.90
CA LEU A 206 -13.53 3.30 -1.46
C LEU A 206 -14.22 3.12 -2.81
N SER A 207 -13.70 2.23 -3.67
CA SER A 207 -14.32 1.88 -4.95
C SER A 207 -15.69 1.22 -4.73
N PHE A 208 -15.82 0.33 -3.73
CA PHE A 208 -17.10 -0.30 -3.38
C PHE A 208 -18.14 0.73 -2.91
N LEU A 209 -17.71 1.76 -2.20
CA LEU A 209 -18.55 2.89 -1.76
C LEU A 209 -18.81 3.93 -2.85
N GLY A 210 -18.27 3.73 -4.07
CA GLY A 210 -18.51 4.59 -5.22
C GLY A 210 -17.64 5.84 -5.32
N VAL A 211 -16.72 6.04 -4.37
CA VAL A 211 -15.83 7.22 -4.32
C VAL A 211 -14.37 6.90 -4.69
N GLY A 212 -14.04 5.65 -5.00
CA GLY A 212 -12.70 5.20 -5.37
C GLY A 212 -12.32 5.49 -6.82
N ALA A 213 -11.61 4.53 -7.44
CA ALA A 213 -11.23 4.59 -8.84
C ALA A 213 -12.47 4.67 -9.75
N GLN A 214 -12.38 5.47 -10.81
CA GLN A 214 -13.49 5.71 -11.74
C GLN A 214 -13.22 5.05 -13.11
N PRO A 215 -14.26 4.58 -13.81
CA PRO A 215 -14.11 4.13 -15.19
C PRO A 215 -13.46 5.22 -16.07
N PRO A 216 -12.65 4.82 -17.08
CA PRO A 216 -12.40 3.48 -17.59
C PRO A 216 -11.29 2.71 -16.87
N THR A 217 -10.76 3.22 -15.76
CA THR A 217 -9.64 2.64 -15.00
C THR A 217 -9.89 1.15 -14.70
N ALA A 218 -8.83 0.35 -14.79
CA ALA A 218 -8.90 -1.08 -14.49
C ALA A 218 -8.23 -1.39 -13.14
N SER A 219 -8.65 -0.78 -12.00
CA SER A 219 -8.22 -1.25 -10.70
C SER A 219 -8.96 -2.54 -10.32
N TRP A 220 -8.32 -3.43 -9.58
CA TRP A 220 -8.96 -4.67 -9.15
C TRP A 220 -10.18 -4.42 -8.28
N GLY A 221 -10.13 -3.43 -7.38
CA GLY A 221 -11.26 -3.03 -6.55
C GLY A 221 -12.45 -2.60 -7.39
N LEU A 222 -12.25 -1.72 -8.36
CA LEU A 222 -13.30 -1.28 -9.29
C LEU A 222 -13.85 -2.44 -10.13
N MET A 223 -13.00 -3.39 -10.55
CA MET A 223 -13.45 -4.57 -11.30
C MET A 223 -14.39 -5.44 -10.47
N VAL A 224 -14.06 -5.72 -9.20
CA VAL A 224 -14.95 -6.46 -8.27
C VAL A 224 -16.28 -5.75 -8.13
N VAL A 225 -16.28 -4.43 -7.95
CA VAL A 225 -17.51 -3.64 -7.77
C VAL A 225 -18.38 -3.63 -9.03
N SER A 226 -17.79 -3.44 -10.19
CA SER A 226 -18.52 -3.44 -11.47
C SER A 226 -19.17 -4.80 -11.77
N ALA A 227 -18.48 -5.87 -11.34
CA ALA A 227 -18.94 -7.23 -11.58
C ALA A 227 -19.89 -7.79 -10.50
N LYS A 228 -20.07 -7.12 -9.34
CA LYS A 228 -20.85 -7.66 -8.19
C LYS A 228 -22.27 -8.16 -8.56
N LYS A 229 -22.93 -7.50 -9.49
CA LYS A 229 -24.27 -7.87 -9.97
C LYS A 229 -24.30 -9.19 -10.77
N TYR A 230 -23.13 -9.64 -11.22
CA TYR A 230 -22.97 -10.88 -11.99
C TYR A 230 -22.43 -12.05 -11.14
N LEU A 231 -22.35 -11.90 -9.82
CA LEU A 231 -21.76 -12.90 -8.92
C LEU A 231 -22.36 -14.31 -9.10
N PHE A 232 -23.66 -14.40 -9.32
CA PHE A 232 -24.36 -15.68 -9.48
C PHE A 232 -24.46 -16.17 -10.93
N THR A 233 -24.30 -15.28 -11.92
CA THR A 233 -24.41 -15.63 -13.34
C THR A 233 -23.05 -15.79 -14.02
N GLN A 234 -22.06 -15.00 -13.62
CA GLN A 234 -20.71 -14.98 -14.16
C GLN A 234 -19.69 -14.81 -13.00
N PRO A 235 -19.56 -15.80 -12.10
CA PRO A 235 -18.74 -15.66 -10.88
C PRO A 235 -17.27 -15.36 -11.16
N VAL A 236 -16.73 -15.78 -12.29
CA VAL A 236 -15.33 -15.53 -12.70
C VAL A 236 -15.02 -14.03 -12.75
N LEU A 237 -15.97 -13.19 -13.17
CA LEU A 237 -15.76 -11.74 -13.28
C LEU A 237 -15.51 -11.08 -11.92
N VAL A 238 -16.05 -11.63 -10.83
CA VAL A 238 -15.86 -11.17 -9.45
C VAL A 238 -14.67 -11.86 -8.82
N LEU A 239 -14.60 -13.19 -8.94
CA LEU A 239 -13.60 -14.00 -8.25
C LEU A 239 -12.18 -13.75 -8.78
N ALA A 240 -12.01 -13.56 -10.08
CA ALA A 240 -10.68 -13.40 -10.66
C ALA A 240 -9.94 -12.14 -10.14
N PRO A 241 -10.53 -10.92 -10.16
CA PRO A 241 -9.87 -9.76 -9.54
C PRO A 241 -9.79 -9.87 -8.01
N ALA A 242 -10.76 -10.50 -7.33
CA ALA A 242 -10.70 -10.73 -5.89
C ALA A 242 -9.54 -11.66 -5.50
N ILE A 243 -9.29 -12.73 -6.27
CA ILE A 243 -8.14 -13.62 -6.09
C ILE A 243 -6.84 -12.87 -6.35
N ALA A 244 -6.78 -11.98 -7.35
CA ALA A 244 -5.59 -11.16 -7.60
C ALA A 244 -5.26 -10.26 -6.39
N ILE A 245 -6.26 -9.60 -5.79
CA ILE A 245 -6.11 -8.84 -4.54
C ILE A 245 -5.61 -9.76 -3.42
N MET A 246 -6.26 -10.91 -3.22
CA MET A 246 -5.89 -11.87 -2.17
C MET A 246 -4.43 -12.31 -2.29
N ILE A 247 -3.98 -12.68 -3.49
CA ILE A 247 -2.60 -13.11 -3.73
C ILE A 247 -1.60 -12.01 -3.37
N VAL A 248 -1.84 -10.78 -3.80
CA VAL A 248 -0.96 -9.66 -3.51
C VAL A 248 -0.94 -9.33 -2.03
N VAL A 249 -2.10 -9.29 -1.38
CA VAL A 249 -2.22 -9.04 0.07
C VAL A 249 -1.45 -10.08 0.87
N LEU A 250 -1.64 -11.37 0.56
CA LEU A 250 -0.92 -12.46 1.24
C LEU A 250 0.58 -12.39 0.98
N ALA A 251 0.98 -12.12 -0.27
CA ALA A 251 2.40 -12.05 -0.63
C ALA A 251 3.11 -10.90 0.11
N PHE A 252 2.53 -9.72 0.20
CA PHE A 252 3.13 -8.61 0.95
C PHE A 252 3.12 -8.84 2.46
N ASN A 253 2.07 -9.45 3.03
CA ASN A 253 2.03 -9.78 4.45
C ASN A 253 3.11 -10.80 4.81
N PHE A 254 3.22 -11.93 4.10
CA PHE A 254 4.26 -12.92 4.36
C PHE A 254 5.68 -12.38 4.12
N LEU A 255 5.85 -11.49 3.15
CA LEU A 255 7.13 -10.81 2.96
C LEU A 255 7.44 -9.87 4.14
N GLY A 256 6.47 -9.09 4.60
CA GLY A 256 6.61 -8.18 5.73
C GLY A 256 6.94 -8.91 7.03
N ASP A 257 6.24 -10.00 7.32
CA ASP A 257 6.51 -10.85 8.48
C ASP A 257 7.92 -11.45 8.41
N GLY A 258 8.31 -11.97 7.23
CA GLY A 258 9.66 -12.52 7.05
C GLY A 258 10.77 -11.47 7.10
N LEU A 259 10.50 -10.23 6.69
CA LEU A 259 11.44 -9.11 6.88
C LEU A 259 11.56 -8.72 8.35
N ARG A 260 10.44 -8.71 9.08
CA ARG A 260 10.42 -8.47 10.52
C ARG A 260 11.30 -9.48 11.26
N ASP A 261 11.12 -10.78 10.99
CA ASP A 261 11.92 -11.86 11.62
C ASP A 261 13.42 -11.70 11.36
N ILE A 262 13.80 -11.26 10.15
CA ILE A 262 15.21 -11.11 9.76
C ILE A 262 15.85 -9.85 10.35
N LEU A 263 15.07 -8.78 10.47
CA LEU A 263 15.53 -7.48 10.92
C LEU A 263 15.43 -7.28 12.43
N ASP A 264 14.72 -8.19 13.15
CA ASP A 264 14.64 -8.18 14.60
C ASP A 264 15.95 -8.65 15.23
N PRO A 265 16.69 -7.77 15.96
CA PRO A 265 17.96 -8.12 16.57
C PRO A 265 17.83 -9.18 17.67
N TYR A 266 16.68 -9.27 18.35
CA TYR A 266 16.45 -10.17 19.48
C TYR A 266 16.25 -11.63 19.07
N LEU A 267 15.94 -11.91 17.81
CA LEU A 267 15.80 -13.29 17.28
C LEU A 267 17.15 -13.91 16.87
N LYS A 268 18.24 -13.13 16.80
CA LYS A 268 19.57 -13.63 16.43
C LYS A 268 20.34 -14.25 17.60
N GLU A 269 19.87 -14.08 18.83
CA GLU A 269 20.51 -14.61 20.05
C GLU A 269 19.92 -15.94 20.54
N ARG A 270 19.03 -16.58 19.76
CA ARG A 270 18.51 -17.92 19.98
C ARG A 270 18.94 -18.85 18.85
#